data_deea660664d91f64de73b72965957895
#
_entry.id   deea660664d91f64de73b72965957895
#
_cell.length_a   1.000
_cell.length_b   1.000
_cell.length_c   1.000
_cell.angle_alpha   90.00
_cell.angle_beta   90.00
_cell.angle_gamma   90.00
#
_symmetry.space_group_name_H-M   'P 1'
#
loop_
_entity.id
_entity.type
_entity.pdbx_description
1 polymer ?
#
loop_
_entity_poly.entity_id
_entity_poly.type
_entity_poly.pdbx_seq_one_letter_code
_entity_poly.pdbx_strand_id
1 'polypeptide(L)'
;MADAETLSFAFMRTHPAEAARVLEALAPAQAATLLLRVPARLAAPVLAAMRPNAAARGIGALEDEQVLALLGELGTQPVVAILRHVAEPRRARLISGLPTAAALASKLLLGYVEDSVGAWTDPDVLALPGATRATDALERVRVIEAVVQRVFVTDADGRLQGWVPLPVLLRAPEGATLASILHRPEGVISAKTPLAGALAHPGWEQASLLPVLESDERLVGVLTRDALTRALGRSARAAPAAPGETLAGMLALGYWDALSGGAEAMVTLLPKVQALARRPDGR
;
A
#
# COMPACT_ATOMS: atom_id res chain seq x y z
N MET A 1 -25.18 -8.65 19.26
CA MET A 1 -23.71 -8.57 19.11
C MET A 1 -23.27 -9.06 17.73
N ALA A 2 -23.71 -10.21 17.23
CA ALA A 2 -23.36 -10.72 15.89
C ALA A 2 -23.70 -9.75 14.73
N ASP A 3 -24.83 -9.04 14.79
CA ASP A 3 -25.22 -8.08 13.74
C ASP A 3 -24.31 -6.84 13.68
N ALA A 4 -23.83 -6.36 14.83
CA ALA A 4 -22.92 -5.21 14.89
C ALA A 4 -21.51 -5.55 14.37
N GLU A 5 -21.01 -6.75 14.65
CA GLU A 5 -19.73 -7.24 14.08
C GLU A 5 -19.82 -7.43 12.59
N THR A 6 -20.93 -8.01 12.10
CA THR A 6 -21.18 -8.19 10.66
C THR A 6 -21.22 -6.83 9.93
N LEU A 7 -21.86 -5.82 10.52
CA LEU A 7 -21.95 -4.48 9.96
C LEU A 7 -20.57 -3.79 9.93
N SER A 8 -19.76 -4.00 10.99
CA SER A 8 -18.39 -3.48 11.06
C SER A 8 -17.48 -4.09 10.01
N PHE A 9 -17.58 -5.40 9.77
CA PHE A 9 -16.83 -6.09 8.72
C PHE A 9 -17.26 -5.65 7.32
N ALA A 10 -18.57 -5.45 7.11
CA ALA A 10 -19.10 -4.91 5.87
C ALA A 10 -18.57 -3.49 5.62
N PHE A 11 -18.55 -2.62 6.65
CA PHE A 11 -18.03 -1.26 6.54
C PHE A 11 -16.52 -1.25 6.22
N MET A 12 -15.70 -2.02 6.93
CA MET A 12 -14.25 -2.12 6.65
C MET A 12 -13.97 -2.61 5.23
N ARG A 13 -14.78 -3.52 4.72
CA ARG A 13 -14.66 -4.04 3.36
C ARG A 13 -15.02 -3.02 2.30
N THR A 14 -16.10 -2.24 2.50
CA THR A 14 -16.61 -1.29 1.51
C THR A 14 -15.99 0.10 1.62
N HIS A 15 -15.53 0.49 2.82
CA HIS A 15 -14.98 1.80 3.13
C HIS A 15 -13.67 1.75 3.91
N PRO A 16 -12.61 1.10 3.35
CA PRO A 16 -11.35 0.91 4.09
C PRO A 16 -10.66 2.23 4.44
N ALA A 17 -10.80 3.27 3.62
CA ALA A 17 -10.18 4.57 3.88
C ALA A 17 -10.86 5.31 5.06
N GLU A 18 -12.17 5.21 5.20
CA GLU A 18 -12.93 5.77 6.31
C GLU A 18 -12.66 5.01 7.60
N ALA A 19 -12.62 3.67 7.53
CA ALA A 19 -12.24 2.81 8.66
C ALA A 19 -10.82 3.13 9.14
N ALA A 20 -9.88 3.36 8.22
CA ALA A 20 -8.52 3.77 8.56
C ALA A 20 -8.47 5.07 9.35
N ARG A 21 -9.28 6.09 8.97
CA ARG A 21 -9.35 7.37 9.71
C ARG A 21 -9.87 7.18 11.13
N VAL A 22 -10.85 6.29 11.31
CA VAL A 22 -11.37 5.95 12.65
C VAL A 22 -10.28 5.29 13.48
N LEU A 23 -9.59 4.29 12.95
CA LEU A 23 -8.50 3.61 13.66
C LEU A 23 -7.35 4.55 14.01
N GLU A 24 -7.04 5.52 13.15
CA GLU A 24 -6.01 6.54 13.41
C GLU A 24 -6.34 7.47 14.57
N ALA A 25 -7.63 7.69 14.85
CA ALA A 25 -8.11 8.52 15.95
C ALA A 25 -8.13 7.79 17.30
N LEU A 26 -8.04 6.46 17.30
CA LEU A 26 -8.04 5.63 18.52
C LEU A 26 -6.64 5.57 19.16
N ALA A 27 -6.62 5.21 20.45
CA ALA A 27 -5.37 4.84 21.09
C ALA A 27 -4.77 3.58 20.42
N PRO A 28 -3.43 3.48 20.27
CA PRO A 28 -2.79 2.38 19.56
C PRO A 28 -3.23 0.97 20.02
N ALA A 29 -3.41 0.77 21.32
CA ALA A 29 -3.87 -0.50 21.88
C ALA A 29 -5.32 -0.84 21.48
N GLN A 30 -6.19 0.16 21.36
CA GLN A 30 -7.57 -0.03 20.91
C GLN A 30 -7.60 -0.36 19.41
N ALA A 31 -6.84 0.36 18.61
CA ALA A 31 -6.69 0.06 17.17
C ALA A 31 -6.15 -1.37 16.95
N ALA A 32 -5.13 -1.78 17.70
CA ALA A 32 -4.58 -3.12 17.68
C ALA A 32 -5.65 -4.20 18.00
N THR A 33 -6.42 -4.00 19.06
CA THR A 33 -7.50 -4.92 19.45
C THR A 33 -8.55 -5.07 18.34
N LEU A 34 -8.91 -3.98 17.68
CA LEU A 34 -9.87 -4.00 16.59
C LEU A 34 -9.31 -4.71 15.35
N LEU A 35 -8.06 -4.46 14.99
CA LEU A 35 -7.38 -5.14 13.89
C LEU A 35 -7.35 -6.67 14.08
N LEU A 36 -7.18 -7.15 15.33
CA LEU A 36 -7.17 -8.59 15.63
C LEU A 36 -8.55 -9.25 15.61
N ARG A 37 -9.62 -8.49 15.85
CA ARG A 37 -10.99 -9.04 15.79
C ARG A 37 -11.47 -9.29 14.38
N VAL A 38 -10.79 -8.72 13.39
CA VAL A 38 -11.15 -8.80 11.97
C VAL A 38 -10.22 -9.78 11.27
N PRO A 39 -10.70 -10.63 10.37
CA PRO A 39 -9.84 -11.46 9.53
C PRO A 39 -8.77 -10.63 8.83
N ALA A 40 -7.52 -11.10 8.79
CA ALA A 40 -6.37 -10.36 8.25
C ALA A 40 -6.63 -9.79 6.84
N ARG A 41 -7.27 -10.56 5.95
CA ARG A 41 -7.66 -10.15 4.59
C ARG A 41 -8.59 -8.92 4.54
N LEU A 42 -9.38 -8.67 5.61
CA LEU A 42 -10.26 -7.50 5.71
C LEU A 42 -9.57 -6.34 6.44
N ALA A 43 -8.70 -6.64 7.40
CA ALA A 43 -7.93 -5.64 8.14
C ALA A 43 -6.80 -5.04 7.28
N ALA A 44 -6.20 -5.83 6.38
CA ALA A 44 -5.07 -5.40 5.55
C ALA A 44 -5.38 -4.17 4.66
N PRO A 45 -6.49 -4.10 3.91
CA PRO A 45 -6.84 -2.89 3.14
C PRO A 45 -7.01 -1.65 4.01
N VAL A 46 -7.55 -1.80 5.23
CA VAL A 46 -7.68 -0.71 6.19
C VAL A 46 -6.31 -0.25 6.68
N LEU A 47 -5.44 -1.21 7.05
CA LEU A 47 -4.07 -0.93 7.48
C LEU A 47 -3.27 -0.24 6.37
N ALA A 48 -3.43 -0.65 5.11
CA ALA A 48 -2.81 -0.01 3.93
C ALA A 48 -3.30 1.42 3.69
N ALA A 49 -4.55 1.71 4.04
CA ALA A 49 -5.15 3.04 3.90
C ALA A 49 -4.76 4.00 5.03
N MET A 50 -4.27 3.49 6.17
CA MET A 50 -3.77 4.32 7.27
C MET A 50 -2.49 5.06 6.88
N ARG A 51 -2.21 6.17 7.59
CA ARG A 51 -0.89 6.80 7.55
C ARG A 51 0.15 5.83 8.09
N PRO A 52 1.29 5.64 7.42
CA PRO A 52 2.27 4.61 7.79
C PRO A 52 2.74 4.68 9.25
N ASN A 53 2.96 5.88 9.78
CA ASN A 53 3.32 6.07 11.18
C ASN A 53 2.21 5.69 12.17
N ALA A 54 0.94 5.91 11.80
CA ALA A 54 -0.20 5.49 12.62
C ALA A 54 -0.39 3.97 12.58
N ALA A 55 -0.27 3.37 11.38
CA ALA A 55 -0.28 1.92 11.20
C ALA A 55 0.84 1.26 12.03
N ALA A 56 2.07 1.79 11.95
CA ALA A 56 3.21 1.27 12.72
C ALA A 56 2.96 1.34 14.24
N ARG A 57 2.35 2.41 14.74
CA ARG A 57 1.94 2.49 16.17
C ARG A 57 0.84 1.49 16.51
N GLY A 58 -0.15 1.30 15.63
CA GLY A 58 -1.23 0.33 15.81
C GLY A 58 -0.70 -1.10 15.91
N ILE A 59 0.16 -1.52 14.98
CA ILE A 59 0.78 -2.86 15.03
C ILE A 59 1.84 -2.97 16.14
N GLY A 60 2.29 -1.85 16.70
CA GLY A 60 3.27 -1.82 17.79
C GLY A 60 2.83 -2.55 19.06
N ALA A 61 1.52 -2.65 19.29
CA ALA A 61 0.91 -3.35 20.43
C ALA A 61 0.60 -4.84 20.13
N LEU A 62 0.91 -5.35 18.94
CA LEU A 62 0.66 -6.73 18.50
C LEU A 62 1.94 -7.56 18.61
N GLU A 63 1.77 -8.88 18.77
CA GLU A 63 2.87 -9.84 18.66
C GLU A 63 3.38 -9.97 17.22
N ASP A 64 4.65 -10.34 17.04
CA ASP A 64 5.27 -10.39 15.71
C ASP A 64 4.52 -11.35 14.76
N GLU A 65 4.01 -12.48 15.25
CA GLU A 65 3.22 -13.43 14.46
C GLU A 65 1.91 -12.81 13.92
N GLN A 66 1.21 -12.05 14.78
CA GLN A 66 -0.03 -11.34 14.39
C GLN A 66 0.25 -10.26 13.34
N VAL A 67 1.35 -9.54 13.52
CA VAL A 67 1.81 -8.53 12.55
C VAL A 67 2.13 -9.18 11.21
N LEU A 68 2.84 -10.31 11.21
CA LEU A 68 3.20 -11.03 9.98
C LEU A 68 1.96 -11.54 9.23
N ALA A 69 0.93 -12.00 9.95
CA ALA A 69 -0.34 -12.39 9.33
C ALA A 69 -1.04 -11.22 8.63
N LEU A 70 -0.97 -10.00 9.21
CA LEU A 70 -1.51 -8.80 8.59
C LEU A 70 -0.67 -8.32 7.40
N LEU A 71 0.67 -8.30 7.57
CA LEU A 71 1.59 -7.86 6.52
C LEU A 71 1.60 -8.81 5.32
N GLY A 72 1.36 -10.11 5.54
CA GLY A 72 1.28 -11.12 4.49
C GLY A 72 0.12 -10.91 3.50
N GLU A 73 -0.94 -10.22 3.93
CA GLU A 73 -2.08 -9.84 3.09
C GLU A 73 -1.89 -8.49 2.37
N LEU A 74 -0.77 -7.81 2.60
CA LEU A 74 -0.44 -6.52 2.00
C LEU A 74 0.52 -6.70 0.83
N GLY A 75 0.41 -5.82 -0.16
CA GLY A 75 1.45 -5.67 -1.18
C GLY A 75 2.73 -5.06 -0.61
N THR A 76 3.82 -5.20 -1.35
CA THR A 76 5.17 -4.78 -0.93
C THR A 76 5.24 -3.30 -0.50
N GLN A 77 4.60 -2.40 -1.23
CA GLN A 77 4.65 -0.96 -0.93
C GLN A 77 4.05 -0.56 0.43
N PRO A 78 2.82 -0.97 0.81
CA PRO A 78 2.29 -0.72 2.15
C PRO A 78 3.15 -1.33 3.26
N VAL A 79 3.68 -2.54 3.06
CA VAL A 79 4.58 -3.20 4.02
C VAL A 79 5.81 -2.35 4.28
N VAL A 80 6.49 -1.90 3.24
CA VAL A 80 7.70 -1.07 3.34
C VAL A 80 7.38 0.28 4.01
N ALA A 81 6.28 0.92 3.62
CA ALA A 81 5.86 2.18 4.21
C ALA A 81 5.64 2.07 5.73
N ILE A 82 5.01 0.99 6.19
CA ILE A 82 4.79 0.72 7.62
C ILE A 82 6.11 0.40 8.32
N LEU A 83 6.93 -0.50 7.74
CA LEU A 83 8.18 -0.95 8.34
C LEU A 83 9.22 0.17 8.51
N ARG A 84 9.19 1.23 7.69
CA ARG A 84 10.02 2.43 7.88
C ARG A 84 9.84 3.06 9.27
N HIS A 85 8.64 2.98 9.83
CA HIS A 85 8.30 3.54 11.13
C HIS A 85 8.39 2.53 12.30
N VAL A 86 8.80 1.30 12.03
CA VAL A 86 9.08 0.29 13.07
C VAL A 86 10.56 0.36 13.45
N ALA A 87 10.84 0.44 14.76
CA ALA A 87 12.20 0.52 15.26
C ALA A 87 12.96 -0.82 15.15
N GLU A 88 14.29 -0.74 15.04
CA GLU A 88 15.15 -1.91 15.22
C GLU A 88 15.20 -2.31 16.73
N PRO A 89 15.37 -3.60 17.05
CA PRO A 89 15.58 -4.74 16.14
C PRO A 89 14.27 -5.39 15.65
N ARG A 90 13.11 -4.87 16.00
CA ARG A 90 11.80 -5.46 15.63
C ARG A 90 11.60 -5.49 14.12
N ARG A 91 11.97 -4.41 13.42
CA ARG A 91 11.87 -4.32 11.97
C ARG A 91 12.60 -5.46 11.27
N ALA A 92 13.84 -5.77 11.71
CA ALA A 92 14.61 -6.88 11.15
C ALA A 92 13.95 -8.24 11.37
N ARG A 93 13.34 -8.48 12.54
CA ARG A 93 12.59 -9.72 12.81
C ARG A 93 11.36 -9.85 11.91
N LEU A 94 10.57 -8.79 11.78
CA LEU A 94 9.41 -8.79 10.91
C LEU A 94 9.79 -9.06 9.45
N ILE A 95 10.85 -8.41 8.93
CA ILE A 95 11.34 -8.67 7.57
C ILE A 95 11.76 -10.13 7.40
N SER A 96 12.46 -10.71 8.38
CA SER A 96 12.87 -12.12 8.29
C SER A 96 11.72 -13.12 8.36
N GLY A 97 10.58 -12.74 8.92
CA GLY A 97 9.36 -13.55 8.98
C GLY A 97 8.48 -13.45 7.73
N LEU A 98 8.73 -12.49 6.82
CA LEU A 98 8.00 -12.38 5.56
C LEU A 98 8.40 -13.51 4.59
N PRO A 99 7.54 -13.85 3.60
CA PRO A 99 7.92 -14.69 2.47
C PRO A 99 9.18 -14.16 1.79
N THR A 100 10.05 -15.06 1.30
CA THR A 100 11.39 -14.71 0.79
C THR A 100 11.39 -13.57 -0.22
N ALA A 101 10.46 -13.58 -1.18
CA ALA A 101 10.35 -12.53 -2.19
C ALA A 101 9.99 -11.18 -1.56
N ALA A 102 8.99 -11.14 -0.67
CA ALA A 102 8.58 -9.93 0.04
C ALA A 102 9.68 -9.40 0.98
N ALA A 103 10.44 -10.29 1.63
CA ALA A 103 11.57 -9.91 2.47
C ALA A 103 12.70 -9.25 1.67
N LEU A 104 13.05 -9.80 0.50
CA LEU A 104 14.07 -9.23 -0.39
C LEU A 104 13.62 -7.89 -0.95
N ALA A 105 12.39 -7.80 -1.46
CA ALA A 105 11.80 -6.57 -1.95
C ALA A 105 11.74 -5.48 -0.85
N SER A 106 11.32 -5.84 0.36
CA SER A 106 11.28 -4.91 1.49
C SER A 106 12.68 -4.39 1.85
N LYS A 107 13.69 -5.26 1.90
CA LYS A 107 15.09 -4.83 2.14
C LYS A 107 15.60 -3.88 1.07
N LEU A 108 15.32 -4.17 -0.20
CA LEU A 108 15.70 -3.33 -1.32
C LEU A 108 15.08 -1.93 -1.18
N LEU A 109 13.75 -1.86 -1.02
CA LEU A 109 13.04 -0.60 -0.97
C LEU A 109 13.31 0.23 0.29
N LEU A 110 13.57 -0.41 1.42
CA LEU A 110 13.99 0.25 2.67
C LEU A 110 15.38 0.90 2.56
N GLY A 111 16.21 0.46 1.62
CA GLY A 111 17.51 1.05 1.33
C GLY A 111 17.43 2.41 0.66
N TYR A 112 16.29 2.77 0.06
CA TYR A 112 16.10 4.09 -0.59
C TYR A 112 15.57 5.14 0.39
N VAL A 113 15.92 6.40 0.12
CA VAL A 113 15.34 7.56 0.81
C VAL A 113 13.85 7.64 0.49
N GLU A 114 13.01 7.94 1.47
CA GLU A 114 11.55 7.92 1.33
C GLU A 114 11.04 8.89 0.24
N ASP A 115 11.72 10.02 0.05
CA ASP A 115 11.39 11.02 -0.99
C ASP A 115 12.03 10.68 -2.35
N SER A 116 12.43 9.45 -2.60
CA SER A 116 12.98 9.01 -3.88
C SER A 116 12.07 8.03 -4.60
N VAL A 117 12.18 7.98 -5.92
CA VAL A 117 11.45 7.05 -6.79
C VAL A 117 11.66 5.59 -6.35
N GLY A 118 12.88 5.21 -5.98
CA GLY A 118 13.20 3.86 -5.56
C GLY A 118 12.38 3.37 -4.36
N ALA A 119 12.05 4.28 -3.43
CA ALA A 119 11.23 3.94 -2.27
C ALA A 119 9.77 3.59 -2.62
N TRP A 120 9.29 4.01 -3.79
CA TRP A 120 7.90 3.86 -4.26
C TRP A 120 7.77 2.98 -5.49
N THR A 121 8.88 2.38 -5.90
CA THR A 121 8.94 1.43 -7.01
C THR A 121 8.19 0.16 -6.65
N ASP A 122 7.44 -0.37 -7.61
CA ASP A 122 6.89 -1.73 -7.53
C ASP A 122 7.93 -2.71 -8.07
N PRO A 123 8.55 -3.54 -7.22
CA PRO A 123 9.55 -4.51 -7.62
C PRO A 123 8.94 -5.80 -8.18
N ASP A 124 7.62 -6.01 -8.03
CA ASP A 124 6.93 -7.23 -8.42
C ASP A 124 6.66 -7.24 -9.93
N VAL A 125 7.73 -7.16 -10.73
CA VAL A 125 7.68 -7.18 -12.19
C VAL A 125 8.25 -8.47 -12.75
N LEU A 126 7.65 -8.99 -13.81
CA LEU A 126 8.21 -10.13 -14.52
C LEU A 126 9.36 -9.65 -15.43
N ALA A 127 10.59 -9.94 -15.02
CA ALA A 127 11.81 -9.69 -15.81
C ALA A 127 12.46 -11.01 -16.20
N LEU A 128 12.78 -11.16 -17.48
CA LEU A 128 13.35 -12.39 -18.05
C LEU A 128 14.56 -12.06 -18.96
N PRO A 129 15.54 -12.98 -19.04
CA PRO A 129 16.65 -12.83 -20.00
C PRO A 129 16.17 -12.78 -21.44
N GLY A 130 16.84 -11.96 -22.28
CA GLY A 130 16.50 -11.81 -23.69
C GLY A 130 16.55 -13.11 -24.51
N ALA A 131 17.36 -14.08 -24.10
CA ALA A 131 17.46 -15.42 -24.74
C ALA A 131 16.24 -16.32 -24.42
N THR A 132 15.35 -15.96 -23.48
CA THR A 132 14.16 -16.73 -23.14
C THR A 132 13.23 -16.83 -24.35
N ARG A 133 12.72 -18.03 -24.64
CA ARG A 133 11.74 -18.23 -25.73
C ARG A 133 10.39 -17.61 -25.34
N ALA A 134 9.67 -17.11 -26.33
CA ALA A 134 8.35 -16.52 -26.13
C ALA A 134 7.36 -17.52 -25.49
N THR A 135 7.43 -18.79 -25.86
CA THR A 135 6.63 -19.87 -25.25
C THR A 135 6.88 -20.02 -23.76
N ASP A 136 8.16 -20.05 -23.35
CA ASP A 136 8.55 -20.21 -21.95
C ASP A 136 8.16 -18.98 -21.11
N ALA A 137 8.24 -17.79 -21.71
CA ALA A 137 7.78 -16.55 -21.10
C ALA A 137 6.25 -16.56 -20.87
N LEU A 138 5.47 -17.07 -21.84
CA LEU A 138 4.01 -17.22 -21.70
C LEU A 138 3.63 -18.22 -20.60
N GLU A 139 4.36 -19.33 -20.47
CA GLU A 139 4.14 -20.27 -19.38
C GLU A 139 4.34 -19.59 -18.01
N ARG A 140 5.39 -18.77 -17.87
CA ARG A 140 5.62 -18.02 -16.61
C ARG A 140 4.52 -16.99 -16.34
N VAL A 141 4.04 -16.28 -17.37
CA VAL A 141 2.92 -15.35 -17.25
C VAL A 141 1.65 -16.05 -16.73
N ARG A 142 1.39 -17.29 -17.20
CA ARG A 142 0.19 -18.07 -16.80
C ARG A 142 0.18 -18.48 -15.33
N VAL A 143 1.36 -18.62 -14.73
CA VAL A 143 1.50 -19.03 -13.31
C VAL A 143 1.37 -17.83 -12.35
N ILE A 144 1.57 -16.61 -12.87
CA ILE A 144 1.49 -15.39 -12.07
C ILE A 144 0.02 -15.00 -11.89
N GLU A 145 -0.46 -14.91 -10.63
CA GLU A 145 -1.84 -14.50 -10.34
C GLU A 145 -2.11 -13.01 -10.62
N ALA A 146 -1.06 -12.19 -10.63
CA ALA A 146 -1.16 -10.77 -10.92
C ALA A 146 -1.36 -10.49 -12.43
N VAL A 147 -2.00 -9.37 -12.77
CA VAL A 147 -2.20 -8.95 -14.16
C VAL A 147 -0.88 -8.50 -14.77
N VAL A 148 -0.28 -9.36 -15.59
CA VAL A 148 0.95 -9.06 -16.36
C VAL A 148 0.56 -8.41 -17.67
N GLN A 149 0.88 -7.13 -17.85
CA GLN A 149 0.66 -6.41 -19.12
C GLN A 149 1.86 -6.47 -20.06
N ARG A 150 3.06 -6.64 -19.52
CA ARG A 150 4.33 -6.68 -20.23
C ARG A 150 5.38 -7.50 -19.49
N VAL A 151 6.32 -8.05 -20.22
CA VAL A 151 7.49 -8.76 -19.69
C VAL A 151 8.71 -7.89 -19.92
N PHE A 152 9.44 -7.56 -18.88
CA PHE A 152 10.71 -6.84 -18.99
C PHE A 152 11.80 -7.80 -19.45
N VAL A 153 12.70 -7.29 -20.27
CA VAL A 153 13.81 -8.04 -20.82
C VAL A 153 15.11 -7.49 -20.27
N THR A 154 15.89 -8.35 -19.64
CA THR A 154 17.17 -7.97 -19.03
C THR A 154 18.32 -8.77 -19.62
N ASP A 155 19.54 -8.28 -19.45
CA ASP A 155 20.76 -9.06 -19.68
C ASP A 155 21.09 -9.97 -18.47
N ALA A 156 22.25 -10.63 -18.54
CA ALA A 156 22.74 -11.52 -17.48
C ALA A 156 23.05 -10.78 -16.16
N ASP A 157 23.36 -9.49 -16.24
CA ASP A 157 23.64 -8.63 -15.09
C ASP A 157 22.39 -7.98 -14.50
N GLY A 158 21.19 -8.21 -15.08
CA GLY A 158 19.91 -7.64 -14.68
C GLY A 158 19.68 -6.22 -15.23
N ARG A 159 20.49 -5.76 -16.21
CA ARG A 159 20.31 -4.46 -16.85
C ARG A 159 19.15 -4.51 -17.84
N LEU A 160 18.35 -3.46 -17.87
CA LEU A 160 17.18 -3.38 -18.74
C LEU A 160 17.58 -3.25 -20.21
N GLN A 161 17.14 -4.20 -21.04
CA GLN A 161 17.26 -4.13 -22.49
C GLN A 161 16.00 -3.59 -23.17
N GLY A 162 14.83 -3.85 -22.59
CA GLY A 162 13.54 -3.45 -23.13
C GLY A 162 12.38 -4.17 -22.44
N TRP A 163 11.27 -4.26 -23.14
CA TRP A 163 10.07 -4.95 -22.67
C TRP A 163 9.26 -5.51 -23.84
N VAL A 164 8.50 -6.56 -23.59
CA VAL A 164 7.60 -7.17 -24.58
C VAL A 164 6.17 -7.03 -24.07
N PRO A 165 5.27 -6.32 -24.82
CA PRO A 165 3.84 -6.28 -24.49
C PRO A 165 3.24 -7.67 -24.51
N LEU A 166 2.32 -7.98 -23.61
CA LEU A 166 1.63 -9.28 -23.63
C LEU A 166 0.95 -9.59 -24.98
N PRO A 167 0.28 -8.64 -25.67
CA PRO A 167 -0.28 -8.91 -27.02
C PRO A 167 0.77 -9.27 -28.08
N VAL A 168 1.98 -8.73 -27.99
CA VAL A 168 3.10 -9.09 -28.90
C VAL A 168 3.61 -10.48 -28.56
N LEU A 169 3.78 -10.77 -27.28
CA LEU A 169 4.21 -12.07 -26.80
C LEU A 169 3.23 -13.20 -27.23
N LEU A 170 1.93 -12.95 -27.15
CA LEU A 170 0.88 -13.89 -27.57
C LEU A 170 0.88 -14.18 -29.09
N ARG A 171 1.42 -13.27 -29.91
CA ARG A 171 1.51 -13.39 -31.38
C ARG A 171 2.91 -13.72 -31.86
N ALA A 172 3.83 -13.98 -30.91
CA ALA A 172 5.22 -14.27 -31.29
C ALA A 172 5.32 -15.49 -32.16
N PRO A 173 6.15 -15.46 -33.21
CA PRO A 173 6.42 -16.63 -34.07
C PRO A 173 6.99 -17.78 -33.26
N GLU A 174 6.75 -18.99 -33.71
CA GLU A 174 7.34 -20.20 -33.15
C GLU A 174 8.87 -20.09 -33.11
N GLY A 175 9.49 -20.35 -31.95
CA GLY A 175 10.93 -20.25 -31.78
C GLY A 175 11.47 -18.83 -31.54
N ALA A 176 10.63 -17.78 -31.55
CA ALA A 176 11.06 -16.42 -31.22
C ALA A 176 11.61 -16.31 -29.80
N THR A 177 12.67 -15.54 -29.63
CA THR A 177 13.20 -15.13 -28.30
C THR A 177 12.68 -13.76 -27.93
N LEU A 178 12.67 -13.43 -26.62
CA LEU A 178 12.26 -12.10 -26.16
C LEU A 178 13.11 -11.00 -26.79
N ALA A 179 14.41 -11.23 -27.00
CA ALA A 179 15.31 -10.28 -27.63
C ALA A 179 14.93 -9.96 -29.11
N SER A 180 14.27 -10.89 -29.80
CA SER A 180 13.87 -10.68 -31.20
C SER A 180 12.59 -9.86 -31.37
N ILE A 181 11.78 -9.71 -30.30
CA ILE A 181 10.48 -9.06 -30.33
C ILE A 181 10.33 -7.93 -29.26
N LEU A 182 11.43 -7.57 -28.61
CA LEU A 182 11.42 -6.52 -27.58
C LEU A 182 11.21 -5.12 -28.18
N HIS A 183 10.56 -4.28 -27.37
CA HIS A 183 10.45 -2.84 -27.58
C HIS A 183 11.42 -2.14 -26.64
N ARG A 184 12.10 -1.11 -27.12
CA ARG A 184 12.92 -0.27 -26.26
C ARG A 184 12.02 0.63 -25.42
N PRO A 185 12.36 0.88 -24.14
CA PRO A 185 11.59 1.79 -23.30
C PRO A 185 11.70 3.23 -23.84
N GLU A 186 10.57 3.91 -23.94
CA GLU A 186 10.49 5.32 -24.38
C GLU A 186 10.98 6.29 -23.29
N GLY A 187 11.07 5.82 -22.06
CA GLY A 187 11.63 6.55 -20.93
C GLY A 187 11.96 5.60 -19.79
N VAL A 188 13.00 5.92 -19.06
CA VAL A 188 13.42 5.25 -17.83
C VAL A 188 13.68 6.31 -16.76
N ILE A 189 13.49 5.96 -15.49
CA ILE A 189 13.73 6.89 -14.39
C ILE A 189 14.70 6.27 -13.38
N SER A 190 15.60 7.09 -12.82
CA SER A 190 16.53 6.62 -11.80
C SER A 190 15.82 6.43 -10.46
N ALA A 191 16.16 5.35 -9.75
CA ALA A 191 15.68 5.09 -8.40
C ALA A 191 16.04 6.24 -7.42
N LYS A 192 17.10 7.00 -7.68
CA LYS A 192 17.55 8.13 -6.86
C LYS A 192 16.83 9.44 -7.16
N THR A 193 16.01 9.49 -8.22
CA THR A 193 15.26 10.71 -8.56
C THR A 193 14.30 11.09 -7.43
N PRO A 194 14.29 12.36 -6.97
CA PRO A 194 13.30 12.83 -6.03
C PRO A 194 11.88 12.73 -6.61
N LEU A 195 10.87 12.41 -5.78
CA LEU A 195 9.48 12.24 -6.23
C LEU A 195 8.92 13.48 -6.94
N ALA A 196 9.25 14.68 -6.43
CA ALA A 196 8.83 15.93 -7.05
C ALA A 196 9.37 16.09 -8.48
N GLY A 197 10.63 15.68 -8.72
CA GLY A 197 11.24 15.69 -10.05
C GLY A 197 10.66 14.62 -10.98
N ALA A 198 10.24 13.49 -10.41
CA ALA A 198 9.64 12.41 -11.17
C ALA A 198 8.31 12.81 -11.84
N LEU A 199 7.53 13.72 -11.26
CA LEU A 199 6.26 14.18 -11.82
C LEU A 199 6.40 14.86 -13.18
N ALA A 200 7.49 15.61 -13.37
CA ALA A 200 7.78 16.33 -14.61
C ALA A 200 8.53 15.49 -15.66
N HIS A 201 8.70 14.18 -15.42
CA HIS A 201 9.45 13.32 -16.32
C HIS A 201 8.74 13.20 -17.68
N PRO A 202 9.43 13.47 -18.83
CA PRO A 202 8.77 13.48 -20.15
C PRO A 202 8.21 12.12 -20.57
N GLY A 203 8.74 11.02 -20.04
CA GLY A 203 8.21 9.67 -20.30
C GLY A 203 6.74 9.46 -19.93
N TRP A 204 6.16 10.33 -19.09
CA TRP A 204 4.73 10.29 -18.76
C TRP A 204 3.80 10.73 -19.88
N GLU A 205 4.32 11.37 -20.93
CA GLU A 205 3.52 11.75 -22.09
C GLU A 205 3.12 10.53 -22.93
N GLN A 206 3.96 9.48 -22.91
CA GLN A 206 3.82 8.30 -23.75
C GLN A 206 3.54 7.02 -22.97
N ALA A 207 3.77 7.01 -21.66
CA ALA A 207 3.64 5.83 -20.81
C ALA A 207 2.91 6.10 -19.51
N SER A 208 2.10 5.16 -19.04
CA SER A 208 1.44 5.17 -17.71
C SER A 208 2.32 4.61 -16.60
N LEU A 209 3.44 3.96 -16.97
CA LEU A 209 4.46 3.47 -16.06
C LEU A 209 5.85 3.68 -16.66
N LEU A 210 6.84 3.89 -15.79
CA LEU A 210 8.25 4.01 -16.16
C LEU A 210 9.06 2.93 -15.46
N PRO A 211 9.96 2.23 -16.20
CA PRO A 211 10.97 1.38 -15.60
C PRO A 211 11.88 2.20 -14.69
N VAL A 212 12.16 1.67 -13.51
CA VAL A 212 13.03 2.30 -12.52
C VAL A 212 14.36 1.56 -12.52
N LEU A 213 15.44 2.32 -12.70
CA LEU A 213 16.78 1.76 -12.82
C LEU A 213 17.69 2.26 -11.68
N GLU A 214 18.62 1.41 -11.28
CA GLU A 214 19.81 1.80 -10.53
C GLU A 214 20.83 2.55 -11.40
N SER A 215 21.88 3.08 -10.76
CA SER A 215 22.96 3.80 -11.45
C SER A 215 23.74 2.94 -12.46
N ASP A 216 23.70 1.63 -12.31
CA ASP A 216 24.34 0.64 -13.19
C ASP A 216 23.36 0.05 -14.23
N GLU A 217 22.23 0.72 -14.47
CA GLU A 217 21.17 0.35 -15.42
C GLU A 217 20.39 -0.93 -15.03
N ARG A 218 20.58 -1.46 -13.83
CA ARG A 218 19.80 -2.59 -13.35
C ARG A 218 18.36 -2.20 -13.10
N LEU A 219 17.44 -3.09 -13.52
CA LEU A 219 16.02 -2.91 -13.27
C LEU A 219 15.68 -3.16 -11.80
N VAL A 220 15.18 -2.13 -11.12
CA VAL A 220 14.65 -2.22 -9.75
C VAL A 220 13.18 -2.63 -9.75
N GLY A 221 12.42 -2.18 -10.74
CA GLY A 221 11.00 -2.40 -10.89
C GLY A 221 10.35 -1.31 -11.72
N VAL A 222 9.12 -0.95 -11.41
CA VAL A 222 8.37 0.08 -12.14
C VAL A 222 7.78 1.13 -11.20
N LEU A 223 7.67 2.36 -11.68
CA LEU A 223 6.87 3.42 -11.06
C LEU A 223 5.65 3.68 -11.95
N THR A 224 4.45 3.57 -11.40
CA THR A 224 3.23 3.99 -12.09
C THR A 224 2.90 5.44 -11.75
N ARG A 225 2.22 6.14 -12.68
CA ARG A 225 1.77 7.52 -12.44
C ARG A 225 0.85 7.61 -11.21
N ASP A 226 0.01 6.59 -11.01
CA ASP A 226 -0.88 6.52 -9.84
C ASP A 226 -0.13 6.32 -8.53
N ALA A 227 0.95 5.51 -8.52
CA ALA A 227 1.80 5.33 -7.35
C ALA A 227 2.51 6.65 -7.00
N LEU A 228 3.04 7.36 -8.00
CA LEU A 228 3.66 8.68 -7.82
C LEU A 228 2.68 9.70 -7.27
N THR A 229 1.47 9.78 -7.82
CA THR A 229 0.43 10.71 -7.34
C THR A 229 0.04 10.40 -5.90
N ARG A 230 -0.09 9.13 -5.55
CA ARG A 230 -0.36 8.70 -4.16
C ARG A 230 0.79 9.05 -3.23
N ALA A 231 2.04 8.86 -3.66
CA ALA A 231 3.24 9.22 -2.90
C ALA A 231 3.25 10.71 -2.54
N LEU A 232 3.08 11.56 -3.54
CA LEU A 232 3.02 13.01 -3.37
C LEU A 232 1.83 13.47 -2.52
N GLY A 233 0.66 12.85 -2.70
CA GLY A 233 -0.52 13.11 -1.88
C GLY A 233 -0.36 12.68 -0.41
N ARG A 234 0.45 11.68 -0.12
CA ARG A 234 0.81 11.30 1.26
C ARG A 234 1.76 12.30 1.88
N SER A 235 2.76 12.77 1.15
CA SER A 235 3.69 13.82 1.61
C SER A 235 2.94 15.12 1.95
N ALA A 236 1.94 15.51 1.15
CA ALA A 236 1.10 16.67 1.41
C ALA A 236 0.17 16.49 2.64
N ARG A 237 -0.28 15.26 2.93
CA ARG A 237 -1.10 14.94 4.11
C ARG A 237 -0.31 14.73 5.39
N ALA A 238 1.01 14.64 5.34
CA ALA A 238 1.86 14.59 6.53
C ALA A 238 1.91 15.91 7.30
N ALA A 239 1.40 17.02 6.72
CA ALA A 239 1.07 18.22 7.49
C ALA A 239 -0.06 17.89 8.49
N PRO A 240 0.06 18.28 9.79
CA PRO A 240 -0.93 17.93 10.80
C PRO A 240 -2.29 18.56 10.44
N ALA A 241 -3.21 17.73 9.96
CA ALA A 241 -4.62 18.11 9.90
C ALA A 241 -5.12 18.23 11.35
N ALA A 242 -5.61 19.41 11.71
CA ALA A 242 -6.31 19.62 12.96
C ALA A 242 -7.41 18.56 13.15
N PRO A 243 -7.61 18.00 14.36
CA PRO A 243 -8.71 17.08 14.62
C PRO A 243 -9.99 17.87 14.47
N GLY A 244 -10.62 17.74 13.34
CA GLY A 244 -11.78 18.57 13.07
C GLY A 244 -12.86 17.83 12.36
N GLU A 245 -13.95 18.02 12.58
CA GLU A 245 -15.07 18.63 11.84
C GLU A 245 -15.54 17.85 10.61
N THR A 246 -15.71 16.55 10.73
CA THR A 246 -16.69 15.89 9.85
C THR A 246 -17.69 15.15 10.74
N LEU A 247 -18.97 15.49 10.59
CA LEU A 247 -20.11 14.82 11.22
C LEU A 247 -20.03 13.30 11.05
N ALA A 248 -19.49 12.81 9.94
CA ALA A 248 -19.22 11.40 9.70
C ALA A 248 -18.15 10.82 10.64
N GLY A 249 -17.11 11.60 11.00
CA GLY A 249 -16.09 11.17 11.98
C GLY A 249 -16.64 11.08 13.40
N MET A 250 -17.51 12.02 13.78
CA MET A 250 -18.18 11.99 15.10
C MET A 250 -19.17 10.83 15.21
N LEU A 251 -19.93 10.54 14.16
CA LEU A 251 -20.85 9.40 14.13
C LEU A 251 -20.11 8.06 14.15
N ALA A 252 -18.99 7.97 13.43
CA ALA A 252 -18.15 6.78 13.43
C ALA A 252 -17.51 6.53 14.82
N LEU A 253 -17.01 7.56 15.51
CA LEU A 253 -16.45 7.45 16.86
C LEU A 253 -17.51 7.01 17.86
N GLY A 254 -18.71 7.59 17.82
CA GLY A 254 -19.83 7.19 18.69
C GLY A 254 -20.29 5.75 18.43
N TYR A 255 -20.29 5.31 17.20
CA TYR A 255 -20.64 3.94 16.81
C TYR A 255 -19.60 2.93 17.30
N TRP A 256 -18.31 3.25 17.18
CA TRP A 256 -17.21 2.39 17.64
C TRP A 256 -17.12 2.32 19.18
N ASP A 257 -17.45 3.40 19.88
CA ASP A 257 -17.50 3.40 21.36
C ASP A 257 -18.59 2.46 21.87
N ALA A 258 -19.74 2.42 21.21
CA ALA A 258 -20.82 1.46 21.49
C ALA A 258 -20.41 0.00 21.25
N LEU A 259 -19.57 -0.26 20.23
CA LEU A 259 -19.06 -1.61 19.91
C LEU A 259 -17.95 -2.09 20.85
N SER A 260 -17.16 -1.18 21.42
CA SER A 260 -16.06 -1.53 22.32
C SER A 260 -16.46 -1.79 23.76
N GLY A 261 -17.77 -1.71 24.08
CA GLY A 261 -18.29 -2.02 25.42
C GLY A 261 -18.25 -0.85 26.40
N GLY A 262 -18.04 0.37 25.90
CA GLY A 262 -18.09 1.60 26.69
C GLY A 262 -19.52 2.07 26.98
N ALA A 263 -20.40 1.20 27.49
CA ALA A 263 -21.81 1.55 27.80
C ALA A 263 -21.95 2.56 28.96
N GLU A 264 -20.91 2.90 29.69
CA GLU A 264 -20.97 3.80 30.82
C GLU A 264 -20.81 5.31 30.46
N ALA A 265 -20.24 5.65 29.31
CA ALA A 265 -20.02 7.06 28.97
C ALA A 265 -21.23 7.76 28.31
N MET A 266 -22.21 7.02 27.82
CA MET A 266 -23.36 7.60 27.12
C MET A 266 -24.44 8.21 28.03
N VAL A 267 -24.44 7.86 29.29
CA VAL A 267 -25.47 8.37 30.29
C VAL A 267 -25.18 9.79 30.75
N THR A 268 -23.97 10.30 30.59
CA THR A 268 -23.57 11.64 31.08
C THR A 268 -23.77 12.78 30.08
N LEU A 269 -24.08 12.50 28.80
CA LEU A 269 -24.26 13.54 27.78
C LEU A 269 -25.72 13.93 27.48
N LEU A 270 -26.69 13.14 27.94
CA LEU A 270 -28.12 13.39 27.72
C LEU A 270 -28.76 14.59 28.48
N PRO A 271 -28.26 15.08 29.64
CA PRO A 271 -28.94 16.20 30.32
C PRO A 271 -28.68 17.58 29.69
N LYS A 272 -27.66 17.74 28.82
CA LYS A 272 -27.35 19.10 28.29
C LYS A 272 -28.16 19.51 27.06
N VAL A 273 -28.79 18.59 26.37
CA VAL A 273 -29.58 18.90 25.13
C VAL A 273 -31.00 19.34 25.51
N GLN A 274 -31.56 18.90 26.64
CA GLN A 274 -32.90 19.30 27.09
C GLN A 274 -32.97 20.72 27.68
N ALA A 275 -31.87 21.34 28.07
CA ALA A 275 -31.84 22.68 28.64
C ALA A 275 -31.98 23.81 27.60
N LEU A 276 -31.83 23.52 26.31
CA LEU A 276 -31.91 24.51 25.22
C LEU A 276 -33.30 24.61 24.58
N ALA A 277 -34.25 23.73 24.95
CA ALA A 277 -35.58 23.69 24.34
C ALA A 277 -36.69 24.40 25.17
N ARG A 278 -36.36 25.00 26.28
CA ARG A 278 -37.32 25.80 27.06
C ARG A 278 -37.00 27.29 27.00
N ARG A 279 -37.52 27.98 26.01
CA ARG A 279 -37.85 29.41 26.12
C ARG A 279 -39.27 29.51 26.70
N PRO A 280 -39.49 30.22 27.77
CA PRO A 280 -40.83 30.58 28.17
C PRO A 280 -41.33 31.77 27.34
N ASP A 281 -42.40 31.55 26.60
CA ASP A 281 -43.26 32.63 26.17
C ASP A 281 -43.90 33.29 27.40
N GLY A 282 -43.95 34.58 27.38
CA GLY A 282 -44.88 35.23 28.29
C GLY A 282 -44.53 36.64 28.75
N ARG A 283 -45.17 37.59 28.08
CA ARG A 283 -45.57 38.94 28.43
C ARG A 283 -44.60 40.05 28.10
#